data_9b50f41059832bd015105e319705e079
#
_entry.id   9b50f41059832bd015105e319705e079
#
_cell.length_a   1.000
_cell.length_b   1.000
_cell.length_c   1.000
_cell.angle_alpha   90.00
_cell.angle_beta   90.00
_cell.angle_gamma   90.00
#
_symmetry.space_group_name_H-M   'P 1'
#
loop_
_entity.id
_entity.type
_entity.pdbx_description
1 polymer ?
#
loop_
_entity_poly.entity_id
_entity_poly.type
_entity_poly.pdbx_seq_one_letter_code
_entity_poly.pdbx_strand_id
1 'polypeptide(L)'
;MKIIGSYPKTRLRRLRKSKWIRDLVSENNLSSKDLILPIFIKEGKNIEETIKTMPGVYRYSVDKLPKVLKHVKYYNIPMVALFPCTESKKKDTRGSEALNPNNLVCRSLRL
;
A
#
# COMPACT_ATOMS: atom_id res chain seq x y z
N MET A 1 16.07 -37.09 21.74
CA MET A 1 16.92 -36.56 20.64
C MET A 1 17.93 -35.59 21.25
N LYS A 2 19.23 -35.84 21.11
CA LYS A 2 20.27 -34.96 21.65
C LYS A 2 20.52 -33.82 20.63
N ILE A 3 20.22 -32.58 20.98
CA ILE A 3 20.56 -31.44 20.13
C ILE A 3 22.05 -31.21 20.20
N ILE A 4 22.76 -31.46 19.09
CA ILE A 4 24.20 -31.29 18.97
C ILE A 4 24.47 -29.89 18.41
N GLY A 5 24.79 -28.96 19.28
CA GLY A 5 25.15 -27.60 18.93
C GLY A 5 24.09 -26.55 19.32
N SER A 6 24.51 -25.31 19.39
CA SER A 6 23.66 -24.15 19.73
C SER A 6 24.04 -22.93 18.88
N TYR A 7 23.06 -22.10 18.57
CA TYR A 7 23.31 -20.80 17.94
C TYR A 7 24.08 -19.88 18.90
N PRO A 8 25.07 -19.09 18.45
CA PRO A 8 25.49 -18.88 17.06
C PRO A 8 26.59 -19.84 16.56
N LYS A 9 27.11 -20.73 17.43
CA LYS A 9 28.24 -21.63 17.09
C LYS A 9 27.85 -22.62 15.98
N THR A 10 26.64 -23.15 16.03
CA THR A 10 26.12 -24.08 15.03
C THR A 10 25.02 -23.42 14.22
N ARG A 11 25.22 -23.31 12.89
CA ARG A 11 24.24 -22.79 11.94
C ARG A 11 23.92 -23.84 10.89
N LEU A 12 22.71 -24.36 10.89
CA LEU A 12 22.25 -25.33 9.90
C LEU A 12 21.93 -24.62 8.58
N ARG A 13 22.77 -24.81 7.55
CA ARG A 13 22.65 -24.11 6.26
C ARG A 13 22.25 -24.99 5.08
N ARG A 14 22.03 -26.28 5.27
CA ARG A 14 21.66 -27.20 4.19
C ARG A 14 20.41 -26.76 3.45
N LEU A 15 19.39 -26.29 4.17
CA LEU A 15 18.14 -25.79 3.61
C LEU A 15 18.26 -24.44 2.91
N ARG A 16 19.43 -23.82 2.92
CA ARG A 16 19.71 -22.52 2.27
C ARG A 16 20.61 -22.63 1.04
N LYS A 17 21.06 -23.85 0.67
CA LYS A 17 22.08 -24.09 -0.36
C LYS A 17 21.62 -23.67 -1.76
N SER A 18 20.37 -23.91 -2.10
CA SER A 18 19.82 -23.62 -3.43
C SER A 18 18.46 -22.92 -3.33
N LYS A 19 18.03 -22.29 -4.45
CA LYS A 19 16.76 -21.58 -4.49
C LYS A 19 15.59 -22.53 -4.22
N TRP A 20 15.52 -23.66 -4.91
CA TRP A 20 14.42 -24.61 -4.77
C TRP A 20 14.27 -25.16 -3.35
N ILE A 21 15.38 -25.39 -2.62
CA ILE A 21 15.32 -25.84 -1.22
C ILE A 21 14.75 -24.71 -0.34
N ARG A 22 15.17 -23.45 -0.56
CA ARG A 22 14.62 -22.32 0.20
C ARG A 22 13.13 -22.14 -0.06
N ASP A 23 12.71 -22.30 -1.31
CA ASP A 23 11.29 -22.20 -1.70
C ASP A 23 10.49 -23.34 -1.05
N LEU A 24 11.04 -24.57 -1.01
CA LEU A 24 10.40 -25.74 -0.40
C LEU A 24 10.13 -25.58 1.11
N VAL A 25 11.07 -24.95 1.83
CA VAL A 25 10.99 -24.77 3.30
C VAL A 25 10.49 -23.37 3.69
N SER A 26 10.00 -22.60 2.75
CA SER A 26 9.48 -21.24 3.02
C SER A 26 8.17 -21.33 3.79
N GLU A 27 8.17 -20.76 4.99
CA GLU A 27 6.97 -20.66 5.83
C GLU A 27 6.09 -19.47 5.45
N ASN A 28 6.69 -18.45 4.79
CA ASN A 28 6.00 -17.24 4.40
C ASN A 28 6.09 -17.03 2.88
N ASN A 29 4.94 -16.82 2.26
CA ASN A 29 4.83 -16.47 0.85
C ASN A 29 4.16 -15.08 0.74
N LEU A 30 4.77 -14.18 -0.03
CA LEU A 30 4.19 -12.89 -0.35
C LEU A 30 3.54 -12.95 -1.74
N SER A 31 2.30 -12.58 -1.82
CA SER A 31 1.55 -12.47 -3.07
C SER A 31 0.89 -11.09 -3.19
N SER A 32 0.37 -10.74 -4.38
CA SER A 32 -0.39 -9.50 -4.55
C SER A 32 -1.63 -9.43 -3.65
N LYS A 33 -2.15 -10.59 -3.21
CA LYS A 33 -3.31 -10.69 -2.32
C LYS A 33 -3.04 -10.20 -0.89
N ASP A 34 -1.77 -10.09 -0.53
CA ASP A 34 -1.32 -9.65 0.80
C ASP A 34 -1.04 -8.14 0.82
N LEU A 35 -1.25 -7.44 -0.33
CA LEU A 35 -0.91 -6.04 -0.49
C LEU A 35 -2.14 -5.13 -0.35
N ILE A 36 -1.88 -3.95 0.21
CA ILE A 36 -2.81 -2.82 0.23
C ILE A 36 -2.13 -1.67 -0.52
N LEU A 37 -2.76 -1.15 -1.57
CA LEU A 37 -2.19 -0.01 -2.29
C LEU A 37 -2.63 1.31 -1.67
N PRO A 38 -1.71 2.14 -1.14
CA PRO A 38 -2.03 3.50 -0.73
C PRO A 38 -2.20 4.39 -1.97
N ILE A 39 -3.31 5.13 -2.04
CA ILE A 39 -3.59 6.10 -3.11
C ILE A 39 -3.78 7.47 -2.48
N PHE A 40 -2.96 8.43 -2.88
CA PHE A 40 -3.04 9.80 -2.42
C PHE A 40 -3.99 10.58 -3.33
N ILE A 41 -5.01 11.18 -2.73
CA ILE A 41 -6.03 11.94 -3.46
C ILE A 41 -5.98 13.43 -3.10
N LYS A 42 -6.26 14.27 -4.09
CA LYS A 42 -6.22 15.73 -3.97
C LYS A 42 -7.43 16.36 -4.65
N GLU A 43 -7.87 17.49 -4.13
CA GLU A 43 -8.90 18.31 -4.78
C GLU A 43 -8.41 18.85 -6.12
N GLY A 44 -9.33 18.94 -7.07
CA GLY A 44 -9.10 19.49 -8.41
C GLY A 44 -9.57 18.58 -9.52
N LYS A 45 -9.20 18.89 -10.75
CA LYS A 45 -9.55 18.15 -11.95
C LYS A 45 -8.32 17.93 -12.80
N ASN A 46 -8.18 16.73 -13.35
CA ASN A 46 -7.07 16.31 -14.22
C ASN A 46 -5.68 16.45 -13.56
N ILE A 47 -5.59 16.25 -12.24
CA ILE A 47 -4.33 16.37 -11.49
C ILE A 47 -3.65 15.00 -11.36
N GLU A 48 -2.35 14.99 -11.68
CA GLU A 48 -1.40 13.92 -11.41
C GLU A 48 -0.10 14.59 -10.95
N GLU A 49 0.07 14.76 -9.63
CA GLU A 49 1.15 15.55 -9.02
C GLU A 49 2.13 14.63 -8.30
N THR A 50 3.41 14.74 -8.60
CA THR A 50 4.46 13.97 -7.91
C THR A 50 4.60 14.38 -6.44
N ILE A 51 4.89 13.42 -5.57
CA ILE A 51 5.24 13.68 -4.18
C ILE A 51 6.77 13.71 -4.09
N LYS A 52 7.35 14.89 -3.86
CA LYS A 52 8.82 15.10 -3.86
C LYS A 52 9.59 14.16 -2.94
N THR A 53 9.02 13.83 -1.79
CA THR A 53 9.62 12.95 -0.78
C THR A 53 9.38 11.47 -1.02
N MET A 54 8.56 11.12 -2.03
CA MET A 54 8.20 9.74 -2.36
C MET A 54 8.33 9.51 -3.87
N PRO A 55 9.55 9.23 -4.38
CA PRO A 55 9.78 9.03 -5.80
C PRO A 55 8.86 7.95 -6.41
N GLY A 56 8.23 8.27 -7.56
CA GLY A 56 7.30 7.35 -8.23
C GLY A 56 5.89 7.32 -7.66
N VAL A 57 5.60 8.09 -6.60
CA VAL A 57 4.26 8.20 -6.00
C VAL A 57 3.63 9.55 -6.36
N TYR A 58 2.33 9.51 -6.68
CA TYR A 58 1.60 10.68 -7.16
C TYR A 58 0.36 10.93 -6.31
N ARG A 59 -0.09 12.20 -6.29
CA ARG A 59 -1.42 12.59 -5.84
C ARG A 59 -2.32 12.70 -7.05
N TYR A 60 -3.50 12.14 -6.96
CA TYR A 60 -4.48 12.12 -8.05
C TYR A 60 -5.75 12.89 -7.68
N SER A 61 -6.32 13.61 -8.65
CA SER A 61 -7.70 14.08 -8.53
C SER A 61 -8.68 12.91 -8.71
N VAL A 62 -9.90 13.07 -8.22
CA VAL A 62 -10.93 12.01 -8.23
C VAL A 62 -11.17 11.44 -9.64
N ASP A 63 -11.20 12.29 -10.67
CA ASP A 63 -11.39 11.90 -12.07
C ASP A 63 -10.28 11.04 -12.65
N LYS A 64 -9.09 11.02 -12.03
CA LYS A 64 -7.96 10.16 -12.43
C LYS A 64 -7.96 8.78 -11.77
N LEU A 65 -8.74 8.59 -10.71
CA LEU A 65 -8.79 7.32 -9.97
C LEU A 65 -9.13 6.11 -10.84
N PRO A 66 -10.06 6.15 -11.82
CA PRO A 66 -10.35 5.00 -12.67
C PRO A 66 -9.13 4.47 -13.43
N LYS A 67 -8.20 5.36 -13.83
CA LYS A 67 -6.93 4.97 -14.46
C LYS A 67 -6.05 4.17 -13.49
N VAL A 68 -5.93 4.66 -12.25
CA VAL A 68 -5.13 4.00 -11.20
C VAL A 68 -5.74 2.66 -10.81
N LEU A 69 -7.06 2.60 -10.65
CA LEU A 69 -7.79 1.39 -10.28
C LEU A 69 -7.69 0.27 -11.34
N LYS A 70 -7.50 0.61 -12.63
CA LYS A 70 -7.19 -0.39 -13.67
C LYS A 70 -5.88 -1.13 -13.36
N HIS A 71 -4.84 -0.45 -12.88
CA HIS A 71 -3.59 -1.10 -12.48
C HIS A 71 -3.78 -1.97 -11.24
N VAL A 72 -4.54 -1.50 -10.25
CA VAL A 72 -4.89 -2.29 -9.05
C VAL A 72 -5.53 -3.62 -9.45
N LYS A 73 -6.51 -3.56 -10.34
CA LYS A 73 -7.20 -4.74 -10.88
C LYS A 73 -6.25 -5.65 -11.68
N TYR A 74 -5.39 -5.07 -12.52
CA TYR A 74 -4.42 -5.83 -13.31
C TYR A 74 -3.45 -6.64 -12.45
N TYR A 75 -2.96 -6.06 -11.35
CA TYR A 75 -2.06 -6.74 -10.41
C TYR A 75 -2.79 -7.59 -9.35
N ASN A 76 -4.12 -7.68 -9.40
CA ASN A 76 -4.94 -8.40 -8.43
C ASN A 76 -4.68 -7.98 -6.98
N ILE A 77 -4.49 -6.69 -6.74
CA ILE A 77 -4.36 -6.14 -5.38
C ILE A 77 -5.78 -6.01 -4.80
N PRO A 78 -6.10 -6.69 -3.67
CA PRO A 78 -7.47 -6.79 -3.18
C PRO A 78 -7.98 -5.52 -2.49
N MET A 79 -7.10 -4.66 -2.03
CA MET A 79 -7.46 -3.52 -1.20
C MET A 79 -6.69 -2.25 -1.57
N VAL A 80 -7.39 -1.12 -1.49
CA VAL A 80 -6.77 0.22 -1.59
C VAL A 80 -7.04 1.01 -0.32
N ALA A 81 -6.09 1.88 0.06
CA ALA A 81 -6.25 2.83 1.14
C ALA A 81 -6.17 4.25 0.57
N LEU A 82 -7.22 5.06 0.77
CA LEU A 82 -7.29 6.43 0.27
C LEU A 82 -6.76 7.42 1.30
N PHE A 83 -5.76 8.21 0.92
CA PHE A 83 -5.16 9.25 1.74
C PHE A 83 -5.44 10.64 1.15
N PRO A 84 -6.36 11.42 1.77
CA PRO A 84 -6.71 12.74 1.25
C PRO A 84 -5.64 13.78 1.58
N CYS A 85 -5.25 14.56 0.57
CA CYS A 85 -4.51 15.80 0.77
C CYS A 85 -5.50 16.93 1.09
N THR A 86 -5.94 16.98 2.35
CA THR A 86 -6.90 17.99 2.82
C THR A 86 -6.21 19.35 2.95
N GLU A 87 -6.79 20.38 2.37
CA GLU A 87 -6.32 21.77 2.48
C GLU A 87 -6.31 22.25 3.94
N SER A 88 -5.30 23.04 4.30
CA SER A 88 -5.14 23.53 5.68
C SER A 88 -6.36 24.28 6.21
N LYS A 89 -7.06 25.03 5.35
CA LYS A 89 -8.28 25.77 5.70
C LYS A 89 -9.46 24.89 6.13
N LYS A 90 -9.45 23.59 5.75
CA LYS A 90 -10.47 22.61 6.12
C LYS A 90 -10.07 21.78 7.34
N LYS A 91 -8.90 22.05 7.91
CA LYS A 91 -8.40 21.35 9.11
C LYS A 91 -8.71 22.18 10.34
N ASP A 92 -9.40 21.58 11.29
CA ASP A 92 -9.68 22.16 12.59
C ASP A 92 -9.36 21.16 13.72
N THR A 93 -9.41 21.62 14.96
CA THR A 93 -9.12 20.81 16.16
C THR A 93 -10.15 19.70 16.41
N ARG A 94 -11.32 19.80 15.80
CA ARG A 94 -12.43 18.85 15.93
C ARG A 94 -12.46 17.82 14.81
N GLY A 95 -11.65 18.01 13.75
CA GLY A 95 -11.66 17.14 12.57
C GLY A 95 -12.97 17.18 11.78
N SER A 96 -13.66 18.33 11.74
CA SER A 96 -15.01 18.47 11.17
C SER A 96 -15.12 18.04 9.72
N GLU A 97 -14.05 18.17 8.92
CA GLU A 97 -14.05 17.69 7.52
C GLU A 97 -14.22 16.18 7.41
N ALA A 98 -13.79 15.41 8.42
CA ALA A 98 -13.98 13.96 8.43
C ALA A 98 -15.46 13.55 8.52
N LEU A 99 -16.28 14.41 9.15
CA LEU A 99 -17.74 14.20 9.29
C LEU A 99 -18.53 14.70 8.08
N ASN A 100 -17.90 15.43 7.17
CA ASN A 100 -18.54 15.96 5.97
C ASN A 100 -18.85 14.82 4.98
N PRO A 101 -20.12 14.49 4.67
CA PRO A 101 -20.47 13.40 3.76
C PRO A 101 -20.00 13.64 2.32
N ASN A 102 -19.62 14.87 1.98
CA ASN A 102 -19.12 15.29 0.67
C ASN A 102 -17.61 15.56 0.68
N ASN A 103 -16.89 15.10 1.70
CA ASN A 103 -15.44 15.21 1.73
C ASN A 103 -14.80 14.44 0.55
N LEU A 104 -13.52 14.69 0.33
CA LEU A 104 -12.78 14.14 -0.80
C LEU A 104 -12.78 12.59 -0.82
N VAL A 105 -12.64 11.95 0.36
CA VAL A 105 -12.67 10.48 0.48
C VAL A 105 -14.03 9.92 0.12
N CYS A 106 -15.11 10.47 0.70
CA CYS A 106 -16.47 10.02 0.43
C CYS A 106 -16.84 10.15 -1.06
N ARG A 107 -16.42 11.24 -1.71
CA ARG A 107 -16.62 11.41 -3.16
C ARG A 107 -15.81 10.40 -3.98
N SER A 108 -14.59 10.07 -3.54
CA SER A 108 -13.75 9.08 -4.21
C SER A 108 -14.29 7.65 -4.09
N LEU A 109 -14.98 7.34 -2.98
CA LEU A 109 -15.58 6.02 -2.77
C LEU A 109 -16.90 5.81 -3.54
N ARG A 110 -17.56 6.91 -3.96
CA ARG A 110 -18.81 6.85 -4.74
C ARG A 110 -18.58 6.78 -6.25
N LEU A 111 -17.34 6.75 -6.68
CA LEU A 111 -16.95 6.66 -8.09
C LEU A 111 -17.12 5.21 -8.61
#